data_d39671f98c31e8f5689069b7cc1868b9
#
_entry.id   d39671f98c31e8f5689069b7cc1868b9
#
_cell.length_a   1.000
_cell.length_b   1.000
_cell.length_c   1.000
_cell.angle_alpha   90.00
_cell.angle_beta   90.00
_cell.angle_gamma   90.00
#
_symmetry.space_group_name_H-M   'P 1'
#
loop_
_entity.id
_entity.type
_entity.pdbx_description
1 polymer ?
#
loop_
_entity_poly.entity_id
_entity_poly.type
_entity_poly.pdbx_seq_one_letter_code
_entity_poly.pdbx_strand_id
1 'polypeptide(L)'
;MTEAAAKALPATFAAPGDLATPTGGYGYARALLAAGPGAGLALAHLPLPGGFPFPPPEALDAALAALAAAPADRPLLVDGLALGALPAAGLGRVRAPLAALLHHPLSLETGLTPDQAAALEASERAALACAGAVVTTSRATADRAVALYGLDPARVTVAPPGLDRGPKAALAGDPPLILCVGTLTPRKAQH
;
A
#
# COMPACT_ATOMS: atom_id res chain seq x y z
N MET A 1 -8.06 -15.33 37.67
CA MET A 1 -6.80 -14.76 37.18
C MET A 1 -7.17 -13.96 35.92
N THR A 2 -7.24 -12.64 36.06
CA THR A 2 -7.59 -11.72 34.96
C THR A 2 -6.34 -11.60 34.09
N GLU A 3 -6.38 -12.19 32.91
CA GLU A 3 -5.34 -12.00 31.88
C GLU A 3 -5.28 -10.50 31.57
N ALA A 4 -4.17 -9.87 31.91
CA ALA A 4 -3.97 -8.45 31.60
C ALA A 4 -3.99 -8.33 30.05
N ALA A 5 -5.01 -7.67 29.53
CA ALA A 5 -5.12 -7.42 28.09
C ALA A 5 -3.79 -6.78 27.61
N ALA A 6 -3.07 -7.48 26.76
CA ALA A 6 -1.80 -7.00 26.22
C ALA A 6 -2.04 -5.61 25.58
N LYS A 7 -1.26 -4.62 26.00
CA LYS A 7 -1.38 -3.26 25.49
C LYS A 7 -1.13 -3.30 23.96
N ALA A 8 -2.08 -2.79 23.19
CA ALA A 8 -1.97 -2.75 21.74
C ALA A 8 -0.71 -1.97 21.32
N LEU A 9 0.04 -2.52 20.36
CA LEU A 9 1.27 -1.92 19.84
C LEU A 9 0.91 -0.71 18.96
N PRO A 10 1.42 0.49 19.26
CA PRO A 10 1.15 1.65 18.45
C PRO A 10 1.90 1.56 17.12
N ALA A 11 1.21 1.93 16.04
CA ALA A 11 1.79 2.08 14.70
C ALA A 11 1.07 3.19 13.95
N THR A 12 1.70 3.73 12.91
CA THR A 12 1.10 4.74 12.03
C THR A 12 0.97 4.15 10.62
N PHE A 13 -0.17 4.35 9.97
CA PHE A 13 -0.39 4.01 8.57
C PHE A 13 -0.63 5.28 7.77
N ALA A 14 0.28 5.59 6.84
CA ALA A 14 0.19 6.74 5.95
C ALA A 14 -0.31 6.30 4.57
N ALA A 15 -1.37 6.94 4.08
CA ALA A 15 -1.96 6.66 2.76
C ALA A 15 -2.39 7.96 2.06
N PRO A 16 -2.23 8.04 0.72
CA PRO A 16 -2.58 9.23 -0.03
C PRO A 16 -4.07 9.29 -0.37
N GLY A 17 -4.60 10.49 -0.53
CA GLY A 17 -5.96 10.74 -1.03
C GLY A 17 -7.07 10.35 -0.06
N ASP A 18 -8.25 10.14 -0.62
CA ASP A 18 -9.45 9.80 0.16
C ASP A 18 -9.65 8.28 0.20
N LEU A 19 -9.51 7.70 1.40
CA LEU A 19 -9.74 6.27 1.63
C LEU A 19 -11.18 5.82 1.37
N ALA A 20 -12.17 6.74 1.29
CA ALA A 20 -13.55 6.40 0.93
C ALA A 20 -13.69 6.03 -0.54
N THR A 21 -12.75 6.41 -1.39
CA THR A 21 -12.76 6.07 -2.82
C THR A 21 -12.81 4.54 -3.03
N PRO A 22 -13.73 4.02 -3.88
CA PRO A 22 -13.96 2.58 -4.04
C PRO A 22 -12.89 1.92 -4.92
N THR A 23 -11.66 1.78 -4.39
CA THR A 23 -10.56 1.03 -5.02
C THR A 23 -10.14 -0.14 -4.16
N GLY A 24 -9.49 -1.14 -4.77
CA GLY A 24 -8.98 -2.31 -4.03
C GLY A 24 -7.92 -1.94 -2.99
N GLY A 25 -7.01 -1.01 -3.31
CA GLY A 25 -6.00 -0.52 -2.37
C GLY A 25 -6.61 0.17 -1.17
N TYR A 26 -7.52 1.11 -1.38
CA TYR A 26 -8.20 1.79 -0.26
C TYR A 26 -9.16 0.86 0.51
N GLY A 27 -9.75 -0.13 -0.16
CA GLY A 27 -10.48 -1.20 0.52
C GLY A 27 -9.59 -1.98 1.50
N TYR A 28 -8.40 -2.34 1.05
CA TYR A 28 -7.39 -2.98 1.91
C TYR A 28 -6.98 -2.06 3.07
N ALA A 29 -6.72 -0.78 2.80
CA ALA A 29 -6.35 0.20 3.82
C ALA A 29 -7.42 0.35 4.91
N ARG A 30 -8.71 0.47 4.51
CA ARG A 30 -9.83 0.53 5.46
C ARG A 30 -9.93 -0.74 6.31
N ALA A 31 -9.80 -1.91 5.67
CA ALA A 31 -9.85 -3.20 6.37
C ALA A 31 -8.67 -3.34 7.35
N LEU A 32 -7.47 -2.91 6.97
CA LEU A 32 -6.28 -2.91 7.83
C LEU A 32 -6.50 -2.03 9.08
N LEU A 33 -7.00 -0.80 8.90
CA LEU A 33 -7.29 0.12 9.99
C LEU A 33 -8.38 -0.44 10.94
N ALA A 34 -9.42 -1.07 10.38
CA ALA A 34 -10.51 -1.64 11.15
C ALA A 34 -10.10 -2.91 11.91
N ALA A 35 -9.25 -3.75 11.32
CA ALA A 35 -8.81 -5.02 11.92
C ALA A 35 -7.67 -4.83 12.95
N GLY A 36 -6.94 -3.75 12.88
CA GLY A 36 -5.78 -3.47 13.75
C GLY A 36 -6.02 -3.74 15.23
N PRO A 37 -7.09 -3.19 15.85
CA PRO A 37 -7.37 -3.41 17.27
C PRO A 37 -7.55 -4.88 17.64
N GLY A 38 -8.25 -5.65 16.80
CA GLY A 38 -8.43 -7.10 17.00
C GLY A 38 -7.15 -7.91 16.86
N ALA A 39 -6.15 -7.36 16.15
CA ALA A 39 -4.81 -7.94 16.00
C ALA A 39 -3.78 -7.40 17.01
N GLY A 40 -4.21 -6.65 18.01
CA GLY A 40 -3.31 -6.05 19.00
C GLY A 40 -2.51 -4.85 18.48
N LEU A 41 -2.98 -4.16 17.42
CA LEU A 41 -2.35 -2.97 16.86
C LEU A 41 -3.23 -1.73 17.11
N ALA A 42 -2.64 -0.68 17.68
CA ALA A 42 -3.25 0.66 17.70
C ALA A 42 -2.77 1.45 16.48
N LEU A 43 -3.40 1.20 15.34
CA LEU A 43 -2.99 1.75 14.05
C LEU A 43 -3.66 3.11 13.80
N ALA A 44 -2.87 4.19 13.85
CA ALA A 44 -3.33 5.55 13.56
C ALA A 44 -3.19 5.86 12.06
N HIS A 45 -4.24 6.43 11.46
CA HIS A 45 -4.18 6.89 10.06
C HIS A 45 -3.52 8.26 9.96
N LEU A 46 -2.51 8.37 9.10
CA LEU A 46 -1.86 9.62 8.69
C LEU A 46 -2.27 9.91 7.24
N PRO A 47 -3.20 10.84 6.99
CA PRO A 47 -3.60 11.18 5.64
C PRO A 47 -2.48 11.94 4.91
N LEU A 48 -2.18 11.53 3.70
CA LEU A 48 -1.28 12.22 2.79
C LEU A 48 -2.09 12.92 1.67
N PRO A 49 -1.55 13.97 1.03
CA PRO A 49 -2.17 14.58 -0.14
C PRO A 49 -2.48 13.56 -1.24
N GLY A 50 -3.44 13.89 -2.10
CA GLY A 50 -3.75 13.10 -3.31
C GLY A 50 -2.78 13.40 -4.48
N GLY A 51 -3.10 12.83 -5.66
CA GLY A 51 -2.36 13.09 -6.91
C GLY A 51 -1.25 12.08 -7.22
N PHE A 52 -0.93 11.18 -6.30
CA PHE A 52 0.05 10.12 -6.54
C PHE A 52 -0.41 9.12 -7.62
N PRO A 53 0.51 8.59 -8.44
CA PRO A 53 1.98 8.69 -8.34
C PRO A 53 2.61 9.92 -9.02
N PHE A 54 1.84 10.88 -9.48
CA PHE A 54 2.31 12.12 -10.13
C PHE A 54 1.80 13.36 -9.37
N PRO A 55 2.17 13.52 -8.07
CA PRO A 55 1.70 14.64 -7.28
C PRO A 55 2.33 15.96 -7.76
N PRO A 56 1.64 17.10 -7.63
CA PRO A 56 2.26 18.39 -7.79
C PRO A 56 3.31 18.64 -6.68
N PRO A 57 4.29 19.54 -6.90
CA PRO A 57 5.40 19.76 -5.97
C PRO A 57 4.96 20.03 -4.53
N GLU A 58 3.93 20.85 -4.34
CA GLU A 58 3.39 21.18 -3.02
C GLU A 58 2.79 19.96 -2.27
N ALA A 59 2.18 19.02 -3.00
CA ALA A 59 1.67 17.79 -2.42
C ALA A 59 2.80 16.84 -2.02
N LEU A 60 3.86 16.81 -2.82
CA LEU A 60 5.07 16.04 -2.53
C LEU A 60 5.77 16.56 -1.28
N ASP A 61 5.95 17.88 -1.17
CA ASP A 61 6.57 18.51 0.01
C ASP A 61 5.71 18.32 1.26
N ALA A 62 4.39 18.45 1.15
CA ALA A 62 3.47 18.22 2.25
C ALA A 62 3.48 16.74 2.72
N ALA A 63 3.55 15.78 1.81
CA ALA A 63 3.66 14.37 2.15
C ALA A 63 4.97 14.07 2.91
N LEU A 64 6.10 14.58 2.41
CA LEU A 64 7.40 14.42 3.08
C LEU A 64 7.42 15.07 4.47
N ALA A 65 6.83 16.27 4.61
CA ALA A 65 6.72 16.94 5.91
C ALA A 65 5.88 16.14 6.89
N ALA A 66 4.74 15.59 6.46
CA ALA A 66 3.88 14.75 7.29
C ALA A 66 4.59 13.46 7.74
N LEU A 67 5.31 12.77 6.84
CA LEU A 67 6.07 11.57 7.19
C LEU A 67 7.23 11.88 8.14
N ALA A 68 7.94 13.00 7.94
CA ALA A 68 9.04 13.42 8.82
C ALA A 68 8.55 13.81 10.23
N ALA A 69 7.30 14.30 10.35
CA ALA A 69 6.66 14.64 11.62
C ALA A 69 6.05 13.41 12.34
N ALA A 70 5.99 12.25 11.69
CA ALA A 70 5.46 11.04 12.31
C ALA A 70 6.26 10.63 13.56
N PRO A 71 5.60 10.09 14.61
CA PRO A 71 6.28 9.68 15.84
C PRO A 71 7.39 8.66 15.57
N ALA A 72 8.60 8.95 16.07
CA ALA A 72 9.77 8.11 15.85
C ALA A 72 9.80 6.83 16.72
N ASP A 73 8.92 6.75 17.72
CA ASP A 73 8.85 5.67 18.71
C ASP A 73 8.01 4.46 18.26
N ARG A 74 7.47 4.51 17.03
CA ARG A 74 6.58 3.48 16.50
C ARG A 74 6.77 3.27 15.00
N PRO A 75 6.45 2.09 14.45
CA PRO A 75 6.51 1.84 13.02
C PRO A 75 5.59 2.76 12.21
N LEU A 76 6.10 3.19 11.06
CA LEU A 76 5.38 3.96 10.05
C LEU A 76 5.24 3.10 8.78
N LEU A 77 4.05 2.56 8.55
CA LEU A 77 3.69 1.86 7.33
C LEU A 77 3.19 2.89 6.31
N VAL A 78 3.80 2.96 5.14
CA VAL A 78 3.42 3.91 4.09
C VAL A 78 2.89 3.15 2.87
N ASP A 79 1.74 3.57 2.36
CA ASP A 79 1.16 3.03 1.13
C ASP A 79 2.10 3.25 -0.05
N GLY A 80 2.34 2.20 -0.83
CA GLY A 80 3.28 2.17 -1.94
C GLY A 80 2.97 3.17 -3.05
N LEU A 81 1.67 3.52 -3.23
CA LEU A 81 1.27 4.53 -4.19
C LEU A 81 1.93 5.90 -3.91
N ALA A 82 2.03 6.28 -2.63
CA ALA A 82 2.76 7.48 -2.25
C ALA A 82 4.26 7.22 -2.13
N LEU A 83 4.65 6.19 -1.37
CA LEU A 83 6.06 5.94 -1.05
C LEU A 83 6.93 5.85 -2.30
N GLY A 84 6.50 5.07 -3.31
CA GLY A 84 7.26 4.83 -4.53
C GLY A 84 7.49 6.08 -5.40
N ALA A 85 6.68 7.11 -5.22
CA ALA A 85 6.82 8.39 -5.92
C ALA A 85 7.55 9.47 -5.11
N LEU A 86 7.89 9.19 -3.84
CA LEU A 86 8.62 10.13 -2.97
C LEU A 86 10.13 10.05 -3.20
N PRO A 87 10.84 11.18 -3.28
CA PRO A 87 12.30 11.17 -3.41
C PRO A 87 12.98 10.61 -2.16
N ALA A 88 13.88 9.65 -2.36
CA ALA A 88 14.60 8.96 -1.28
C ALA A 88 15.35 9.94 -0.34
N ALA A 89 15.88 11.04 -0.87
CA ALA A 89 16.54 12.09 -0.07
C ALA A 89 15.59 12.71 0.97
N GLY A 90 14.29 12.86 0.63
CA GLY A 90 13.27 13.33 1.56
C GLY A 90 12.92 12.27 2.62
N LEU A 91 12.86 11.00 2.22
CA LEU A 91 12.60 9.87 3.13
C LEU A 91 13.70 9.69 4.18
N GLY A 92 14.94 10.08 3.88
CA GLY A 92 16.05 10.07 4.85
C GLY A 92 15.84 10.97 6.08
N ARG A 93 14.83 11.85 6.08
CA ARG A 93 14.44 12.68 7.24
C ARG A 93 13.41 11.99 8.15
N VAL A 94 12.81 10.89 7.71
CA VAL A 94 11.84 10.10 8.49
C VAL A 94 12.61 9.35 9.57
N ARG A 95 12.28 9.61 10.84
CA ARG A 95 12.94 8.98 12.00
C ARG A 95 12.22 7.72 12.49
N ALA A 96 10.96 7.56 12.12
CA ALA A 96 10.19 6.37 12.43
C ALA A 96 10.73 5.14 11.67
N PRO A 97 10.71 3.93 12.25
CA PRO A 97 10.97 2.70 11.51
C PRO A 97 10.01 2.59 10.31
N LEU A 98 10.55 2.76 9.10
CA LEU A 98 9.76 2.85 7.86
C LEU A 98 9.49 1.45 7.31
N ALA A 99 8.24 1.17 6.98
CA ALA A 99 7.77 0.00 6.25
C ALA A 99 6.93 0.43 5.03
N ALA A 100 7.03 -0.31 3.94
CA ALA A 100 6.24 -0.09 2.72
C ALA A 100 5.08 -1.08 2.63
N LEU A 101 3.89 -0.63 2.19
CA LEU A 101 2.77 -1.49 1.79
C LEU A 101 2.65 -1.45 0.26
N LEU A 102 3.13 -2.47 -0.42
CA LEU A 102 3.19 -2.54 -1.87
C LEU A 102 2.04 -3.39 -2.43
N HIS A 103 1.08 -2.76 -3.08
CA HIS A 103 -0.02 -3.45 -3.77
C HIS A 103 0.37 -3.92 -5.17
N HIS A 104 1.11 -3.08 -5.90
CA HIS A 104 1.56 -3.32 -7.27
C HIS A 104 2.73 -2.38 -7.57
N PRO A 105 3.79 -2.82 -8.28
CA PRO A 105 4.86 -1.93 -8.70
C PRO A 105 4.34 -0.79 -9.58
N LEU A 106 4.68 0.45 -9.27
CA LEU A 106 4.16 1.63 -9.96
C LEU A 106 4.53 1.65 -11.45
N SER A 107 5.74 1.23 -11.78
CA SER A 107 6.24 1.19 -13.16
C SER A 107 5.50 0.21 -14.07
N LEU A 108 4.74 -0.72 -13.48
CA LEU A 108 3.96 -1.74 -14.20
C LEU A 108 2.49 -1.35 -14.36
N GLU A 109 2.11 -0.13 -13.99
CA GLU A 109 0.74 0.36 -14.18
C GLU A 109 0.50 0.65 -15.67
N THR A 110 -0.76 0.54 -16.09
CA THR A 110 -1.14 0.78 -17.49
C THR A 110 -1.27 2.27 -17.81
N GLY A 111 -0.98 2.64 -19.05
CA GLY A 111 -1.10 4.02 -19.53
C GLY A 111 0.12 4.91 -19.29
N LEU A 112 1.21 4.35 -18.78
CA LEU A 112 2.48 5.06 -18.63
C LEU A 112 3.22 5.14 -19.97
N THR A 113 3.92 6.25 -20.20
CA THR A 113 4.95 6.28 -21.22
C THR A 113 6.19 5.51 -20.76
N PRO A 114 7.09 5.06 -21.67
CA PRO A 114 8.33 4.40 -21.28
C PRO A 114 9.17 5.22 -20.29
N ASP A 115 9.24 6.54 -20.48
CA ASP A 115 9.99 7.44 -19.59
C ASP A 115 9.35 7.54 -18.20
N GLN A 116 8.01 7.59 -18.13
CA GLN A 116 7.29 7.58 -16.87
C GLN A 116 7.49 6.26 -16.12
N ALA A 117 7.41 5.13 -16.81
CA ALA A 117 7.65 3.82 -16.22
C ALA A 117 9.08 3.71 -15.66
N ALA A 118 10.09 4.13 -16.43
CA ALA A 118 11.48 4.13 -16.00
C ALA A 118 11.73 5.05 -14.79
N ALA A 119 11.14 6.25 -14.81
CA ALA A 119 11.24 7.19 -13.69
C ALA A 119 10.60 6.65 -12.41
N LEU A 120 9.40 6.06 -12.52
CA LEU A 120 8.71 5.43 -11.38
C LEU A 120 9.48 4.22 -10.86
N GLU A 121 10.05 3.38 -11.74
CA GLU A 121 10.86 2.24 -11.30
C GLU A 121 12.09 2.70 -10.50
N ALA A 122 12.80 3.70 -11.01
CA ALA A 122 13.97 4.25 -10.33
C ALA A 122 13.62 4.87 -8.98
N SER A 123 12.52 5.66 -8.92
CA SER A 123 12.03 6.30 -7.70
C SER A 123 11.59 5.26 -6.66
N GLU A 124 10.75 4.30 -7.08
CA GLU A 124 10.22 3.27 -6.16
C GLU A 124 11.33 2.35 -5.64
N ARG A 125 12.31 1.98 -6.48
CA ARG A 125 13.52 1.25 -6.06
C ARG A 125 14.26 2.00 -4.96
N ALA A 126 14.50 3.29 -5.16
CA ALA A 126 15.23 4.12 -4.20
C ALA A 126 14.42 4.32 -2.89
N ALA A 127 13.11 4.49 -2.98
CA ALA A 127 12.23 4.63 -1.82
C ALA A 127 12.14 3.33 -1.01
N LEU A 128 12.00 2.17 -1.67
CA LEU A 128 11.97 0.85 -1.03
C LEU A 128 13.31 0.50 -0.35
N ALA A 129 14.43 1.03 -0.85
CA ALA A 129 15.72 0.89 -0.17
C ALA A 129 15.76 1.60 1.19
N CYS A 130 14.96 2.67 1.38
CA CYS A 130 14.84 3.37 2.67
C CYS A 130 13.94 2.63 3.68
N ALA A 131 13.08 1.70 3.24
CA ALA A 131 12.18 0.97 4.12
C ALA A 131 12.88 -0.24 4.76
N GLY A 132 12.73 -0.45 6.06
CA GLY A 132 13.25 -1.62 6.77
C GLY A 132 12.49 -2.92 6.47
N ALA A 133 11.21 -2.81 6.09
CA ALA A 133 10.34 -3.94 5.73
C ALA A 133 9.42 -3.56 4.56
N VAL A 134 9.04 -4.56 3.78
CA VAL A 134 8.08 -4.41 2.68
C VAL A 134 6.95 -5.43 2.87
N VAL A 135 5.73 -4.95 2.96
CA VAL A 135 4.53 -5.78 3.00
C VAL A 135 3.91 -5.79 1.61
N THR A 136 3.63 -6.96 1.06
CA THR A 136 2.98 -7.10 -0.24
C THR A 136 1.63 -7.81 -0.10
N THR A 137 0.70 -7.52 -0.99
CA THR A 137 -0.67 -8.07 -0.94
C THR A 137 -0.81 -9.43 -1.62
N SER A 138 0.26 -9.94 -2.24
CA SER A 138 0.28 -11.29 -2.85
C SER A 138 1.70 -11.82 -3.02
N ARG A 139 1.83 -13.14 -3.12
CA ARG A 139 3.09 -13.79 -3.46
C ARG A 139 3.64 -13.29 -4.81
N ALA A 140 2.78 -13.19 -5.83
CA ALA A 140 3.18 -12.70 -7.13
C ALA A 140 3.73 -11.27 -7.09
N THR A 141 3.16 -10.39 -6.26
CA THR A 141 3.71 -9.04 -6.04
C THR A 141 5.05 -9.10 -5.32
N ALA A 142 5.21 -9.97 -4.31
CA ALA A 142 6.46 -10.15 -3.60
C ALA A 142 7.59 -10.60 -4.55
N ASP A 143 7.36 -11.66 -5.31
CA ASP A 143 8.35 -12.21 -6.24
C ASP A 143 8.76 -11.18 -7.30
N ARG A 144 7.78 -10.42 -7.81
CA ARG A 144 8.01 -9.35 -8.77
C ARG A 144 8.80 -8.18 -8.17
N ALA A 145 8.49 -7.76 -6.94
CA ALA A 145 9.21 -6.68 -6.26
C ALA A 145 10.65 -7.08 -5.96
N VAL A 146 10.89 -8.32 -5.53
CA VAL A 146 12.24 -8.86 -5.33
C VAL A 146 13.03 -8.82 -6.63
N ALA A 147 12.45 -9.33 -7.73
CA ALA A 147 13.14 -9.38 -9.03
C ALA A 147 13.38 -7.97 -9.61
N LEU A 148 12.39 -7.07 -9.54
CA LEU A 148 12.44 -5.75 -10.16
C LEU A 148 13.32 -4.78 -9.38
N TYR A 149 13.24 -4.78 -8.04
CA TYR A 149 13.93 -3.80 -7.19
C TYR A 149 15.17 -4.35 -6.49
N GLY A 150 15.46 -5.65 -6.59
CA GLY A 150 16.59 -6.29 -5.91
C GLY A 150 16.43 -6.33 -4.39
N LEU A 151 15.18 -6.48 -3.91
CA LEU A 151 14.91 -6.52 -2.47
C LEU A 151 15.43 -7.82 -1.85
N ASP A 152 15.94 -7.74 -0.63
CA ASP A 152 16.20 -8.93 0.18
C ASP A 152 14.85 -9.62 0.51
N PRO A 153 14.65 -10.88 0.10
CA PRO A 153 13.43 -11.62 0.41
C PRO A 153 13.10 -11.70 1.91
N ALA A 154 14.12 -11.65 2.78
CA ALA A 154 13.94 -11.66 4.23
C ALA A 154 13.22 -10.40 4.75
N ARG A 155 13.23 -9.30 4.00
CA ARG A 155 12.53 -8.05 4.31
C ARG A 155 11.10 -8.00 3.75
N VAL A 156 10.69 -9.00 2.95
CA VAL A 156 9.41 -9.00 2.25
C VAL A 156 8.44 -9.97 2.93
N THR A 157 7.31 -9.43 3.40
CA THR A 157 6.22 -10.21 4.00
C THR A 157 4.99 -10.16 3.10
N VAL A 158 4.30 -11.28 2.92
CA VAL A 158 3.05 -11.35 2.17
C VAL A 158 1.87 -11.32 3.13
N ALA A 159 1.01 -10.31 2.99
CA ALA A 159 -0.23 -10.13 3.73
C ALA A 159 -1.40 -10.00 2.73
N PRO A 160 -1.98 -11.10 2.27
CA PRO A 160 -3.06 -11.05 1.30
C PRO A 160 -4.33 -10.43 1.90
N PRO A 161 -5.18 -9.77 1.07
CA PRO A 161 -6.44 -9.22 1.54
C PRO A 161 -7.36 -10.33 2.04
N GLY A 162 -7.98 -10.11 3.19
CA GLY A 162 -9.09 -10.92 3.67
C GLY A 162 -10.37 -10.57 2.94
N LEU A 163 -11.30 -11.51 2.88
CA LEU A 163 -12.63 -11.31 2.34
C LEU A 163 -13.65 -11.90 3.32
N ASP A 164 -14.74 -11.16 3.55
CA ASP A 164 -15.91 -11.70 4.22
C ASP A 164 -16.63 -12.68 3.30
N ARG A 165 -17.21 -13.72 3.88
CA ARG A 165 -18.01 -14.67 3.10
C ARG A 165 -19.28 -13.98 2.62
N GLY A 166 -19.41 -13.78 1.31
CA GLY A 166 -20.64 -13.36 0.69
C GLY A 166 -21.68 -14.49 0.61
N PRO A 167 -22.93 -14.15 0.28
CA PRO A 167 -23.94 -15.15 -0.04
C PRO A 167 -23.49 -15.99 -1.24
N LYS A 168 -23.83 -17.28 -1.22
CA LYS A 168 -23.58 -18.15 -2.37
C LYS A 168 -24.49 -17.75 -3.52
N ALA A 169 -23.95 -17.76 -4.75
CA ALA A 169 -24.75 -17.54 -5.94
C ALA A 169 -25.83 -18.62 -6.06
N ALA A 170 -27.04 -18.21 -6.40
CA ALA A 170 -28.18 -19.14 -6.57
C ALA A 170 -28.02 -20.04 -7.80
N LEU A 171 -27.15 -19.71 -8.75
CA LEU A 171 -26.92 -20.41 -10.04
C LEU A 171 -28.21 -20.65 -10.84
N ALA A 172 -29.18 -19.72 -10.72
CA ALA A 172 -30.53 -19.88 -11.23
C ALA A 172 -30.72 -19.31 -12.66
N GLY A 173 -29.67 -18.82 -13.31
CA GLY A 173 -29.74 -18.28 -14.67
C GLY A 173 -29.48 -19.34 -15.73
N ASP A 174 -30.22 -19.24 -16.87
CA ASP A 174 -29.93 -20.00 -18.09
C ASP A 174 -29.83 -19.00 -19.27
N PRO A 175 -28.66 -18.76 -19.84
CA PRO A 175 -27.34 -19.29 -19.43
C PRO A 175 -26.84 -18.74 -18.08
N PRO A 176 -25.90 -19.43 -17.41
CA PRO A 176 -25.33 -18.95 -16.15
C PRO A 176 -24.57 -17.62 -16.35
N LEU A 177 -24.74 -16.68 -15.42
CA LEU A 177 -24.05 -15.39 -15.45
C LEU A 177 -22.69 -15.52 -14.76
N ILE A 178 -21.62 -15.16 -15.49
CA ILE A 178 -20.28 -14.97 -14.93
C ILE A 178 -20.01 -13.46 -14.83
N LEU A 179 -19.83 -12.96 -13.60
CA LEU A 179 -19.63 -11.54 -13.35
C LEU A 179 -18.13 -11.24 -13.11
N CYS A 180 -17.61 -10.27 -13.87
CA CYS A 180 -16.31 -9.66 -13.63
C CYS A 180 -16.50 -8.21 -13.16
N VAL A 181 -16.00 -7.88 -11.97
CA VAL A 181 -16.08 -6.53 -11.41
C VAL A 181 -14.70 -5.93 -11.28
N GLY A 182 -14.48 -4.75 -11.84
CA GLY A 182 -13.23 -4.03 -11.77
C GLY A 182 -13.24 -2.76 -12.59
N THR A 183 -12.24 -1.90 -12.39
CA THR A 183 -12.02 -0.73 -13.23
C THR A 183 -11.72 -1.17 -14.67
N LEU A 184 -12.32 -0.50 -15.67
CA LEU A 184 -12.04 -0.79 -17.08
C LEU A 184 -10.64 -0.29 -17.45
N THR A 185 -9.66 -1.16 -17.38
CA THR A 185 -8.27 -0.89 -17.76
C THR A 185 -7.67 -2.08 -18.51
N PRO A 186 -6.68 -1.87 -19.40
CA PRO A 186 -6.02 -2.96 -20.11
C PRO A 186 -5.45 -4.03 -19.16
N ARG A 187 -4.95 -3.64 -17.98
CA ARG A 187 -4.42 -4.58 -16.98
C ARG A 187 -5.46 -5.56 -16.43
N LYS A 188 -6.74 -5.19 -16.44
CA LYS A 188 -7.84 -6.06 -15.96
C LYS A 188 -8.36 -7.02 -17.02
N ALA A 189 -7.94 -6.84 -18.29
CA ALA A 189 -8.23 -7.74 -19.43
C ALA A 189 -9.73 -8.09 -19.56
N GLN A 190 -10.60 -7.09 -19.44
CA GLN A 190 -12.07 -7.25 -19.53
C GLN A 190 -12.59 -7.18 -20.97
N HIS A 191 -11.73 -7.17 -21.98
CA HIS A 191 -12.04 -7.11 -23.42
C HIS A 191 -11.58 -8.37 -24.14
#